data_311164f40274ae70d231f54475333055
#
_entry.id   311164f40274ae70d231f54475333055
#
_cell.length_a   1.000
_cell.length_b   1.000
_cell.length_c   1.000
_cell.angle_alpha   90.00
_cell.angle_beta   90.00
_cell.angle_gamma   90.00
#
_symmetry.space_group_name_H-M   'P 1'
#
loop_
_entity.id
_entity.type
_entity.pdbx_description
1 polymer ?
#
loop_
_entity_poly.entity_id
_entity_poly.type
_entity_poly.pdbx_seq_one_letter_code
_entity_poly.pdbx_strand_id
1 'polypeptide(L)'
;LINTWERDCGCDIVPALKRLEQIGKINLLTCVGTHPFLPAYQNDIDAIRLQLKITVRAFEDAFGKKPRGLWLPECGYFEGLDNILAEYGFKYFFLETHGVLLAKPAPKYGVFSPVKTPAGLYCMGREQSSSMEVWSRKTGYPGHPEYREFFRDIAHERESEYLGDYFLSAGTPIETGLKYYRITGSEDKKIYRPWNALRLVEDHARLFVANREATVSSLLPNMDGNKVSILCPYDAELFGHWWFEGPLFIEKMFERAASSSVVEMASFEESMREPADTDVHNPIFSSWGEGGFGEVWMNDEVAFQYPMFFRMRKMMDDLKSRISKVAGKASGSAVGNTRSSKATMVKRFLAQMARELVLFQASDLAFMIHNNSAADFARARLNGHYENVCALYKEAV
;
A
#
# COMPACT_ATOMS: atom_id res chain seq x y z
N LEU A 1 21.87 7.63 -9.12
CA LEU A 1 20.38 7.75 -9.20
C LEU A 1 19.96 8.57 -10.42
N ILE A 2 20.42 9.83 -10.61
CA ILE A 2 20.06 10.68 -11.77
C ILE A 2 20.40 9.96 -13.09
N ASN A 3 21.62 9.48 -13.25
CA ASN A 3 22.04 8.75 -14.45
C ASN A 3 21.21 7.48 -14.71
N THR A 4 20.81 6.76 -13.66
CA THR A 4 19.92 5.59 -13.76
C THR A 4 18.53 6.03 -14.22
N TRP A 5 17.99 7.09 -13.62
CA TRP A 5 16.70 7.65 -13.99
C TRP A 5 16.65 8.12 -15.46
N GLU A 6 17.63 8.88 -15.88
CA GLU A 6 17.68 9.45 -17.23
C GLU A 6 18.03 8.39 -18.29
N ARG A 7 19.12 7.65 -18.07
CA ARG A 7 19.67 6.71 -19.07
C ARG A 7 18.93 5.38 -19.10
N ASP A 8 18.67 4.78 -17.92
CA ASP A 8 18.19 3.42 -17.84
C ASP A 8 16.65 3.37 -17.79
N CYS A 9 16.01 4.41 -17.23
CA CYS A 9 14.55 4.53 -17.16
C CYS A 9 13.95 5.51 -18.17
N GLY A 10 14.76 6.36 -18.83
CA GLY A 10 14.27 7.37 -19.78
C GLY A 10 13.32 8.39 -19.14
N CYS A 11 13.54 8.73 -17.86
CA CYS A 11 12.68 9.59 -17.03
C CYS A 11 11.25 9.03 -16.82
N ASP A 12 11.04 7.72 -17.05
CA ASP A 12 9.78 7.01 -16.77
C ASP A 12 10.08 5.60 -16.27
N ILE A 13 9.65 5.28 -15.06
CA ILE A 13 9.89 3.98 -14.44
C ILE A 13 8.98 2.88 -15.00
N VAL A 14 7.81 3.23 -15.54
CA VAL A 14 6.81 2.26 -16.01
C VAL A 14 7.36 1.34 -17.12
N PRO A 15 8.05 1.85 -18.16
CA PRO A 15 8.69 0.99 -19.17
C PRO A 15 9.76 0.06 -18.59
N ALA A 16 10.52 0.52 -17.58
CA ALA A 16 11.53 -0.33 -16.93
C ALA A 16 10.87 -1.48 -16.16
N LEU A 17 9.81 -1.21 -15.40
CA LEU A 17 9.02 -2.25 -14.70
C LEU A 17 8.37 -3.24 -15.68
N LYS A 18 7.79 -2.77 -16.80
CA LYS A 18 7.28 -3.63 -17.87
C LYS A 18 8.35 -4.58 -18.39
N ARG A 19 9.54 -4.07 -18.67
CA ARG A 19 10.65 -4.89 -19.16
C ARG A 19 11.07 -5.96 -18.14
N LEU A 20 11.18 -5.60 -16.86
CA LEU A 20 11.53 -6.55 -15.81
C LEU A 20 10.47 -7.66 -15.67
N GLU A 21 9.20 -7.32 -15.80
CA GLU A 21 8.12 -8.31 -15.78
C GLU A 21 8.14 -9.20 -17.00
N GLN A 22 8.34 -8.64 -18.20
CA GLN A 22 8.41 -9.41 -19.47
C GLN A 22 9.52 -10.46 -19.46
N ILE A 23 10.64 -10.17 -18.81
CA ILE A 23 11.75 -11.14 -18.64
C ILE A 23 11.60 -12.00 -17.39
N GLY A 24 10.45 -11.96 -16.70
CA GLY A 24 10.13 -12.79 -15.55
C GLY A 24 10.92 -12.50 -14.29
N LYS A 25 11.47 -11.27 -14.12
CA LYS A 25 12.23 -10.89 -12.93
C LYS A 25 11.38 -10.34 -11.81
N ILE A 26 10.21 -9.79 -12.12
CA ILE A 26 9.23 -9.29 -11.15
C ILE A 26 7.84 -9.72 -11.57
N ASN A 27 6.91 -9.72 -10.63
CA ASN A 27 5.49 -9.87 -10.87
C ASN A 27 4.77 -8.60 -10.40
N LEU A 28 4.12 -7.89 -11.34
CA LEU A 28 3.44 -6.64 -11.05
C LEU A 28 2.03 -6.91 -10.51
N LEU A 29 1.76 -6.38 -9.36
CA LEU A 29 0.42 -6.29 -8.76
C LEU A 29 0.05 -4.83 -8.53
N THR A 30 -1.19 -4.56 -8.21
CA THR A 30 -1.66 -3.19 -7.95
C THR A 30 -2.10 -3.04 -6.49
N CYS A 31 -2.24 -1.78 -6.07
CA CYS A 31 -2.94 -1.41 -4.85
C CYS A 31 -4.28 -0.74 -5.20
N VAL A 32 -5.18 -0.57 -4.26
CA VAL A 32 -6.47 0.10 -4.49
C VAL A 32 -6.27 1.60 -4.70
N GLY A 33 -6.94 2.17 -5.66
CA GLY A 33 -6.85 3.50 -6.24
C GLY A 33 -6.20 4.62 -5.41
N THR A 34 -6.85 5.08 -4.36
CA THR A 34 -6.31 6.11 -3.45
C THR A 34 -5.90 5.55 -2.09
N HIS A 35 -5.61 4.27 -2.02
CA HIS A 35 -5.20 3.56 -0.79
C HIS A 35 -6.25 3.67 0.35
N PRO A 36 -7.54 3.36 0.13
CA PRO A 36 -8.54 3.44 1.18
C PRO A 36 -8.48 2.24 2.12
N PHE A 37 -8.71 2.45 3.42
CA PHE A 37 -8.96 1.34 4.33
C PHE A 37 -10.34 0.73 4.04
N LEU A 38 -10.40 -0.29 3.18
CA LEU A 38 -11.65 -0.84 2.63
C LEU A 38 -12.68 -1.26 3.68
N PRO A 39 -12.29 -1.86 4.83
CA PRO A 39 -13.25 -2.24 5.86
C PRO A 39 -14.11 -1.10 6.40
N ALA A 40 -13.58 0.12 6.44
CA ALA A 40 -14.33 1.29 6.88
C ALA A 40 -15.51 1.65 5.96
N TYR A 41 -15.49 1.14 4.73
CA TYR A 41 -16.49 1.41 3.69
C TYR A 41 -17.33 0.19 3.34
N GLN A 42 -17.30 -0.89 4.13
CA GLN A 42 -18.02 -2.13 3.89
C GLN A 42 -19.56 -1.94 3.73
N ASN A 43 -20.11 -0.88 4.29
CA ASN A 43 -21.53 -0.52 4.16
C ASN A 43 -21.84 0.31 2.89
N ASP A 44 -20.85 0.65 2.06
CA ASP A 44 -21.01 1.32 0.76
C ASP A 44 -20.18 0.62 -0.31
N ILE A 45 -20.68 -0.52 -0.75
CA ILE A 45 -20.01 -1.37 -1.75
C ILE A 45 -19.79 -0.62 -3.07
N ASP A 46 -20.63 0.35 -3.43
CA ASP A 46 -20.45 1.15 -4.64
C ASP A 46 -19.23 2.08 -4.55
N ALA A 47 -18.91 2.58 -3.35
CA ALA A 47 -17.68 3.34 -3.14
C ALA A 47 -16.45 2.44 -3.29
N ILE A 48 -16.48 1.20 -2.78
CA ILE A 48 -15.42 0.20 -2.98
C ILE A 48 -15.28 -0.13 -4.48
N ARG A 49 -16.38 -0.40 -5.16
CA ARG A 49 -16.39 -0.66 -6.61
C ARG A 49 -15.83 0.51 -7.43
N LEU A 50 -16.10 1.75 -7.04
CA LEU A 50 -15.52 2.92 -7.69
C LEU A 50 -13.99 2.92 -7.56
N GLN A 51 -13.47 2.68 -6.37
CA GLN A 51 -12.04 2.56 -6.10
C GLN A 51 -11.41 1.44 -6.97
N LEU A 52 -11.99 0.24 -6.97
CA LEU A 52 -11.48 -0.90 -7.75
C LEU A 52 -11.53 -0.65 -9.26
N LYS A 53 -12.58 0.01 -9.75
CA LYS A 53 -12.68 0.37 -11.18
C LYS A 53 -11.58 1.34 -11.60
N ILE A 54 -11.29 2.35 -10.77
CA ILE A 54 -10.18 3.28 -11.01
C ILE A 54 -8.85 2.53 -10.97
N THR A 55 -8.66 1.65 -10.01
CA THR A 55 -7.48 0.79 -9.86
C THR A 55 -7.18 0.01 -11.14
N VAL A 56 -8.16 -0.79 -11.58
CA VAL A 56 -7.99 -1.64 -12.77
C VAL A 56 -7.70 -0.78 -13.99
N ARG A 57 -8.42 0.32 -14.18
CA ARG A 57 -8.21 1.21 -15.31
C ARG A 57 -6.82 1.84 -15.32
N ALA A 58 -6.37 2.37 -14.18
CA ALA A 58 -5.05 2.98 -14.07
C ALA A 58 -3.92 1.95 -14.35
N PHE A 59 -4.08 0.73 -13.88
CA PHE A 59 -3.13 -0.34 -14.15
C PHE A 59 -3.14 -0.76 -15.63
N GLU A 60 -4.31 -0.88 -16.25
CA GLU A 60 -4.43 -1.17 -17.68
C GLU A 60 -3.80 -0.07 -18.55
N ASP A 61 -4.04 1.21 -18.20
CA ASP A 61 -3.46 2.35 -18.92
C ASP A 61 -1.93 2.38 -18.76
N ALA A 62 -1.41 2.06 -17.57
CA ALA A 62 0.03 2.03 -17.33
C ALA A 62 0.71 0.80 -17.94
N PHE A 63 0.14 -0.40 -17.79
CA PHE A 63 0.82 -1.67 -18.10
C PHE A 63 0.25 -2.42 -19.30
N GLY A 64 -0.88 -2.00 -19.86
CA GLY A 64 -1.51 -2.61 -21.05
C GLY A 64 -2.20 -3.94 -20.79
N LYS A 65 -2.41 -4.30 -19.52
CA LYS A 65 -3.07 -5.55 -19.09
C LYS A 65 -3.81 -5.35 -17.76
N LYS A 66 -4.74 -6.25 -17.45
CA LYS A 66 -5.42 -6.25 -16.14
C LYS A 66 -4.50 -6.75 -15.03
N PRO A 67 -4.58 -6.18 -13.82
CA PRO A 67 -3.87 -6.70 -12.66
C PRO A 67 -4.46 -8.05 -12.24
N ARG A 68 -3.61 -8.97 -11.79
CA ARG A 68 -4.04 -10.26 -11.24
C ARG A 68 -3.96 -10.29 -9.72
N GLY A 69 -2.95 -9.65 -9.15
CA GLY A 69 -2.73 -9.52 -7.72
C GLY A 69 -3.11 -8.15 -7.20
N LEU A 70 -3.56 -8.11 -5.95
CA LEU A 70 -3.92 -6.91 -5.23
C LEU A 70 -3.24 -6.85 -3.87
N TRP A 71 -2.55 -5.75 -3.61
CA TRP A 71 -2.23 -5.35 -2.25
C TRP A 71 -3.47 -4.66 -1.64
N LEU A 72 -4.05 -5.26 -0.63
CA LEU A 72 -5.10 -4.60 0.14
C LEU A 72 -4.48 -3.49 0.99
N PRO A 73 -4.93 -2.23 0.84
CA PRO A 73 -4.46 -1.16 1.71
C PRO A 73 -4.53 -1.58 3.18
N GLU A 74 -3.40 -1.45 3.89
CA GLU A 74 -3.26 -1.79 5.31
C GLU A 74 -3.52 -3.28 5.64
N CYS A 75 -3.42 -4.17 4.66
CA CYS A 75 -3.94 -5.54 4.74
C CYS A 75 -5.42 -5.61 5.20
N GLY A 76 -6.17 -4.54 4.98
CA GLY A 76 -7.55 -4.36 5.45
C GLY A 76 -8.53 -5.27 4.73
N TYR A 77 -9.10 -6.24 5.44
CA TYR A 77 -10.05 -7.21 4.92
C TYR A 77 -11.31 -7.27 5.77
N PHE A 78 -12.43 -7.54 5.14
CA PHE A 78 -13.70 -7.92 5.78
C PHE A 78 -14.36 -9.06 5.01
N GLU A 79 -15.13 -9.88 5.69
CA GLU A 79 -15.79 -11.06 5.11
C GLU A 79 -16.68 -10.70 3.91
N GLY A 80 -16.43 -11.37 2.78
CA GLY A 80 -17.14 -11.14 1.52
C GLY A 80 -16.45 -10.11 0.58
N LEU A 81 -15.37 -9.46 0.99
CA LEU A 81 -14.60 -8.59 0.10
C LEU A 81 -14.05 -9.34 -1.13
N ASP A 82 -13.68 -10.60 -0.96
CA ASP A 82 -13.19 -11.47 -2.02
C ASP A 82 -14.19 -11.61 -3.18
N ASN A 83 -15.51 -11.64 -2.91
CA ASN A 83 -16.53 -11.64 -3.97
C ASN A 83 -16.45 -10.37 -4.82
N ILE A 84 -16.28 -9.21 -4.17
CA ILE A 84 -16.16 -7.93 -4.87
C ILE A 84 -14.87 -7.90 -5.70
N LEU A 85 -13.76 -8.40 -5.16
CA LEU A 85 -12.49 -8.47 -5.89
C LEU A 85 -12.58 -9.39 -7.12
N ALA A 86 -13.30 -10.49 -7.01
CA ALA A 86 -13.55 -11.43 -8.11
C ALA A 86 -14.28 -10.77 -9.29
N GLU A 87 -15.23 -9.85 -9.04
CA GLU A 87 -15.93 -9.07 -10.06
C GLU A 87 -14.97 -8.31 -10.99
N TYR A 88 -13.81 -7.88 -10.47
CA TYR A 88 -12.79 -7.12 -11.20
C TYR A 88 -11.68 -7.99 -11.79
N GLY A 89 -11.76 -9.30 -11.60
CA GLY A 89 -10.84 -10.27 -12.20
C GLY A 89 -9.57 -10.53 -11.42
N PHE A 90 -9.46 -10.02 -10.19
CA PHE A 90 -8.35 -10.37 -9.31
C PHE A 90 -8.29 -11.86 -9.04
N LYS A 91 -7.09 -12.38 -8.80
CA LYS A 91 -6.83 -13.79 -8.54
C LYS A 91 -6.29 -14.03 -7.14
N TYR A 92 -5.61 -13.03 -6.57
CA TYR A 92 -5.04 -13.14 -5.25
C TYR A 92 -4.86 -11.78 -4.56
N PHE A 93 -4.74 -11.83 -3.25
CA PHE A 93 -4.45 -10.69 -2.37
C PHE A 93 -3.71 -11.17 -1.12
N PHE A 94 -3.24 -10.21 -0.29
CA PHE A 94 -2.47 -10.49 0.91
C PHE A 94 -3.17 -9.98 2.15
N LEU A 95 -2.93 -10.69 3.27
CA LEU A 95 -3.58 -10.43 4.55
C LEU A 95 -2.55 -10.36 5.69
N GLU A 96 -3.00 -9.88 6.83
CA GLU A 96 -2.30 -10.04 8.08
C GLU A 96 -2.37 -11.50 8.56
N THR A 97 -1.39 -11.93 9.33
CA THR A 97 -1.24 -13.28 9.89
C THR A 97 -2.56 -13.82 10.47
N HIS A 98 -3.18 -13.08 11.39
CA HIS A 98 -4.39 -13.52 12.07
C HIS A 98 -5.63 -13.57 11.18
N GLY A 99 -5.69 -12.76 10.12
CA GLY A 99 -6.76 -12.83 9.13
C GLY A 99 -6.85 -14.19 8.44
N VAL A 100 -5.71 -14.87 8.29
CA VAL A 100 -5.61 -16.23 7.74
C VAL A 100 -5.70 -17.28 8.84
N LEU A 101 -4.93 -17.16 9.93
CA LEU A 101 -4.92 -18.17 10.99
C LEU A 101 -6.29 -18.40 11.64
N LEU A 102 -7.12 -17.36 11.71
CA LEU A 102 -8.46 -17.43 12.31
C LEU A 102 -9.57 -17.64 11.25
N ALA A 103 -9.20 -17.96 10.01
CA ALA A 103 -10.16 -18.29 8.94
C ALA A 103 -11.01 -19.53 9.30
N LYS A 104 -12.15 -19.67 8.64
CA LYS A 104 -13.11 -20.75 8.91
C LYS A 104 -13.36 -21.59 7.65
N PRO A 105 -13.02 -22.89 7.68
CA PRO A 105 -12.22 -23.57 8.71
C PRO A 105 -10.80 -23.00 8.80
N ALA A 106 -10.09 -23.30 9.90
CA ALA A 106 -8.70 -22.86 10.04
C ALA A 106 -7.80 -23.60 9.01
N PRO A 107 -6.86 -22.91 8.34
CA PRO A 107 -5.96 -23.55 7.38
C PRO A 107 -5.02 -24.53 8.06
N LYS A 108 -4.86 -25.71 7.44
CA LYS A 108 -4.01 -26.79 7.97
C LYS A 108 -2.55 -26.37 8.14
N TYR A 109 -2.03 -25.57 7.22
CA TYR A 109 -0.62 -25.13 7.21
C TYR A 109 -0.44 -23.67 7.61
N GLY A 110 -1.46 -23.08 8.27
CA GLY A 110 -1.41 -21.71 8.77
C GLY A 110 -1.15 -20.70 7.65
N VAL A 111 -0.12 -19.85 7.83
CA VAL A 111 0.31 -18.83 6.85
C VAL A 111 1.39 -19.34 5.89
N PHE A 112 1.74 -20.60 5.96
CA PHE A 112 2.85 -21.19 5.19
C PHE A 112 2.41 -21.86 3.88
N SER A 113 1.18 -21.64 3.49
CA SER A 113 0.60 -22.03 2.18
C SER A 113 -0.42 -20.97 1.74
N PRO A 114 -0.56 -20.70 0.44
CA PRO A 114 -1.72 -19.97 -0.07
C PRO A 114 -3.02 -20.71 0.30
N VAL A 115 -4.04 -19.95 0.68
CA VAL A 115 -5.37 -20.49 0.98
C VAL A 115 -6.39 -19.97 -0.03
N LYS A 116 -7.35 -20.81 -0.39
CA LYS A 116 -8.41 -20.47 -1.35
C LYS A 116 -9.62 -19.90 -0.61
N THR A 117 -10.14 -18.76 -1.07
CA THR A 117 -11.34 -18.12 -0.51
C THR A 117 -12.63 -18.65 -1.14
N PRO A 118 -13.81 -18.41 -0.53
CA PRO A 118 -15.10 -18.80 -1.09
C PRO A 118 -15.36 -18.27 -2.50
N ALA A 119 -14.87 -17.07 -2.83
CA ALA A 119 -14.96 -16.52 -4.19
C ALA A 119 -13.96 -17.12 -5.18
N GLY A 120 -13.13 -18.08 -4.76
CA GLY A 120 -12.16 -18.76 -5.60
C GLY A 120 -10.86 -17.98 -5.83
N LEU A 121 -10.63 -16.88 -5.09
CA LEU A 121 -9.35 -16.20 -5.07
C LEU A 121 -8.40 -16.91 -4.11
N TYR A 122 -7.10 -16.65 -4.26
CA TYR A 122 -6.12 -17.07 -3.27
C TYR A 122 -5.71 -15.89 -2.38
N CYS A 123 -5.43 -16.17 -1.12
CA CYS A 123 -4.79 -15.21 -0.23
C CYS A 123 -3.69 -15.88 0.58
N MET A 124 -2.83 -15.07 1.16
CA MET A 124 -1.78 -15.54 2.06
C MET A 124 -1.53 -14.49 3.15
N GLY A 125 -1.33 -14.95 4.38
CA GLY A 125 -0.93 -14.09 5.48
C GLY A 125 0.57 -13.83 5.48
N ARG A 126 0.99 -12.61 5.88
CA ARG A 126 2.41 -12.33 6.08
C ARG A 126 2.99 -13.21 7.18
N GLU A 127 4.25 -13.57 7.06
CA GLU A 127 4.99 -14.23 8.12
C GLU A 127 5.57 -13.14 9.06
N GLN A 128 5.14 -13.15 10.33
CA GLN A 128 5.41 -12.07 11.26
C GLN A 128 6.88 -11.94 11.65
N SER A 129 7.59 -13.05 11.79
CA SER A 129 9.01 -13.04 12.18
C SER A 129 9.87 -12.31 11.15
N SER A 130 9.71 -12.66 9.86
CA SER A 130 10.42 -11.98 8.76
C SER A 130 10.09 -10.48 8.68
N SER A 131 8.82 -10.14 8.93
CA SER A 131 8.40 -8.74 8.96
C SER A 131 9.12 -7.97 10.06
N MET A 132 9.16 -8.51 11.27
CA MET A 132 9.78 -7.85 12.43
C MET A 132 11.30 -7.71 12.31
N GLU A 133 11.98 -8.65 11.65
CA GLU A 133 13.41 -8.55 11.38
C GLU A 133 13.79 -7.31 10.55
N VAL A 134 12.87 -6.82 9.70
CA VAL A 134 13.08 -5.69 8.80
C VAL A 134 12.34 -4.44 9.27
N TRP A 135 11.11 -4.58 9.79
CA TRP A 135 10.28 -3.44 10.20
C TRP A 135 10.63 -2.85 11.57
N SER A 136 11.08 -3.69 12.51
CA SER A 136 11.25 -3.22 13.88
C SER A 136 12.43 -2.26 14.02
N ARG A 137 12.15 -1.01 14.36
CA ARG A 137 13.18 -0.04 14.72
C ARG A 137 14.02 -0.46 15.94
N LYS A 138 13.44 -1.27 16.84
CA LYS A 138 14.09 -1.66 18.10
C LYS A 138 14.90 -2.95 17.96
N THR A 139 14.39 -3.90 17.23
CA THR A 139 14.94 -5.28 17.15
C THR A 139 15.27 -5.70 15.72
N GLY A 140 14.80 -4.97 14.71
CA GLY A 140 15.09 -5.25 13.32
C GLY A 140 16.42 -4.68 12.85
N TYR A 141 16.87 -5.14 11.70
CA TYR A 141 18.14 -4.74 11.10
C TYR A 141 18.29 -3.21 10.94
N PRO A 142 17.27 -2.47 10.47
CA PRO A 142 17.40 -1.03 10.21
C PRO A 142 17.78 -0.18 11.41
N GLY A 143 17.50 -0.67 12.63
CA GLY A 143 17.85 0.01 13.89
C GLY A 143 19.30 -0.17 14.34
N HIS A 144 20.13 -0.93 13.62
CA HIS A 144 21.50 -1.26 14.05
C HIS A 144 22.40 0.00 14.08
N PRO A 145 23.21 0.15 15.14
CA PRO A 145 24.04 1.36 15.35
C PRO A 145 25.07 1.69 14.27
N GLU A 146 25.46 0.77 13.42
CA GLU A 146 26.40 1.03 12.32
C GLU A 146 25.72 1.60 11.06
N TYR A 147 24.39 1.60 11.00
CA TYR A 147 23.63 2.14 9.88
C TYR A 147 23.48 3.66 9.97
N ARG A 148 23.17 4.29 8.82
CA ARG A 148 23.02 5.73 8.71
C ARG A 148 21.80 6.24 9.48
N GLU A 149 21.99 7.27 10.27
CA GLU A 149 20.90 7.97 10.97
C GLU A 149 19.94 8.61 9.98
N PHE A 150 18.63 8.43 10.20
CA PHE A 150 17.60 9.01 9.36
C PHE A 150 17.26 10.47 9.74
N PHE A 151 17.18 10.77 11.03
CA PHE A 151 16.59 12.02 11.52
C PHE A 151 17.54 13.24 11.49
N ARG A 152 18.86 13.03 11.44
CA ARG A 152 19.84 14.12 11.49
C ARG A 152 20.31 14.46 10.09
N ASP A 153 19.83 15.60 9.59
CA ASP A 153 20.18 16.17 8.30
C ASP A 153 21.10 17.39 8.48
N ILE A 154 22.00 17.65 7.53
CA ILE A 154 22.89 18.82 7.57
C ILE A 154 22.13 20.13 7.66
N ALA A 155 20.90 20.20 7.14
CA ALA A 155 20.02 21.37 7.22
C ALA A 155 19.71 21.81 8.66
N HIS A 156 19.75 20.88 9.61
CA HIS A 156 19.50 21.15 11.04
C HIS A 156 20.79 21.34 11.84
N GLU A 157 21.96 21.18 11.20
CA GLU A 157 23.27 21.20 11.85
C GLU A 157 24.10 22.42 11.48
N ARG A 158 23.75 23.13 10.42
CA ARG A 158 24.57 24.22 9.84
C ARG A 158 23.79 25.52 9.77
N GLU A 159 24.56 26.61 9.85
CA GLU A 159 24.04 27.97 9.71
C GLU A 159 23.48 28.23 8.31
N SER A 160 22.51 29.12 8.20
CA SER A 160 21.85 29.49 6.96
C SER A 160 22.83 29.96 5.86
N GLU A 161 23.91 30.65 6.25
CA GLU A 161 24.94 31.08 5.31
C GLU A 161 25.66 29.92 4.62
N TYR A 162 25.87 28.81 5.34
CA TYR A 162 26.48 27.60 4.80
C TYR A 162 25.53 26.85 3.85
N LEU A 163 24.24 26.82 4.19
CA LEU A 163 23.21 26.10 3.44
C LEU A 163 22.69 26.87 2.23
N GLY A 164 22.84 28.21 2.22
CA GLY A 164 22.43 29.06 1.10
C GLY A 164 20.99 28.87 0.68
N ASP A 165 20.79 28.57 -0.59
CA ASP A 165 19.44 28.42 -1.19
C ASP A 165 18.63 27.20 -0.70
N TYR A 166 19.22 26.34 0.11
CA TYR A 166 18.48 25.22 0.75
C TYR A 166 17.57 25.67 1.89
N PHE A 167 17.53 26.97 2.22
CA PHE A 167 16.52 27.52 3.12
C PHE A 167 15.28 27.97 2.37
N LEU A 168 14.11 27.63 2.92
CA LEU A 168 12.85 28.21 2.48
C LEU A 168 12.80 29.70 2.80
N SER A 169 12.05 30.44 2.00
CA SER A 169 11.84 31.89 2.19
C SER A 169 11.30 32.28 3.57
N ALA A 170 10.72 31.33 4.31
CA ALA A 170 10.23 31.52 5.69
C ALA A 170 11.30 31.21 6.76
N GLY A 171 12.57 31.01 6.38
CA GLY A 171 13.64 30.67 7.33
C GLY A 171 13.60 29.24 7.87
N THR A 172 12.76 28.38 7.32
CA THR A 172 12.70 26.98 7.71
C THR A 172 13.60 26.16 6.78
N PRO A 173 14.57 25.39 7.31
CA PRO A 173 15.45 24.58 6.48
C PRO A 173 14.67 23.45 5.79
N ILE A 174 15.01 23.23 4.51
CA ILE A 174 14.57 22.07 3.77
C ILE A 174 15.54 20.93 4.02
N GLU A 175 15.06 19.74 4.33
CA GLU A 175 15.90 18.56 4.41
C GLU A 175 16.62 18.32 3.08
N THR A 176 17.96 18.25 3.15
CA THR A 176 18.83 18.11 1.98
C THR A 176 19.05 16.65 1.58
N GLY A 177 18.76 15.71 2.48
CA GLY A 177 19.14 14.29 2.35
C GLY A 177 20.60 14.01 2.69
N LEU A 178 21.41 15.03 2.98
CA LEU A 178 22.82 14.88 3.38
C LEU A 178 22.92 14.55 4.86
N LYS A 179 23.12 13.27 5.15
CA LYS A 179 23.14 12.71 6.51
C LYS A 179 24.46 11.95 6.69
N TYR A 180 25.24 12.34 7.69
CA TYR A 180 26.60 11.83 7.89
C TYR A 180 26.85 11.22 9.26
N TYR A 181 25.79 11.06 10.06
CA TYR A 181 25.85 10.35 11.33
C TYR A 181 25.37 8.92 11.20
N ARG A 182 25.83 8.05 12.10
CA ARG A 182 25.28 6.74 12.34
C ARG A 182 24.24 6.77 13.46
N ILE A 183 23.44 5.75 13.56
CA ILE A 183 22.45 5.57 14.63
C ILE A 183 23.20 5.43 15.97
N THR A 184 22.89 6.31 16.95
CA THR A 184 23.48 6.22 18.30
C THR A 184 22.40 6.12 19.38
N GLY A 185 21.15 6.46 19.07
CA GLY A 185 20.07 6.54 20.04
C GLY A 185 20.22 7.66 21.05
N SER A 186 21.19 8.57 20.88
CA SER A 186 21.51 9.67 21.78
C SER A 186 21.94 10.92 21.01
N GLU A 187 22.08 12.05 21.72
CA GLU A 187 22.60 13.30 21.13
C GLU A 187 24.12 13.24 20.85
N ASP A 188 24.85 12.33 21.49
CA ASP A 188 26.27 12.09 21.17
C ASP A 188 26.37 11.34 19.84
N LYS A 189 26.30 12.07 18.74
CA LYS A 189 26.33 11.52 17.39
C LYS A 189 27.75 11.16 16.97
N LYS A 190 27.87 10.03 16.27
CA LYS A 190 29.14 9.51 15.72
C LYS A 190 29.07 9.45 14.21
N ILE A 191 30.22 9.69 13.58
CA ILE A 191 30.32 9.70 12.14
C ILE A 191 29.95 8.34 11.55
N TYR A 192 29.10 8.35 10.53
CA TYR A 192 28.74 7.19 9.74
C TYR A 192 29.94 6.69 8.94
N ARG A 193 30.16 5.39 8.96
CA ARG A 193 31.26 4.73 8.26
C ARG A 193 30.69 3.75 7.23
N PRO A 194 30.60 4.12 5.96
CA PRO A 194 29.99 3.28 4.92
C PRO A 194 30.54 1.86 4.87
N TRP A 195 31.84 1.69 5.04
CA TRP A 195 32.49 0.36 4.99
C TRP A 195 32.01 -0.60 6.08
N ASN A 196 31.71 -0.09 7.27
CA ASN A 196 31.15 -0.91 8.33
C ASN A 196 29.71 -1.31 7.99
N ALA A 197 28.93 -0.37 7.51
CA ALA A 197 27.53 -0.61 7.12
C ALA A 197 27.46 -1.63 5.96
N LEU A 198 28.30 -1.51 4.95
CA LEU A 198 28.34 -2.46 3.82
C LEU A 198 28.59 -3.91 4.27
N ARG A 199 29.58 -4.12 5.15
CA ARG A 199 29.84 -5.46 5.70
C ARG A 199 28.67 -5.99 6.50
N LEU A 200 28.07 -5.13 7.32
CA LEU A 200 26.92 -5.48 8.13
C LEU A 200 25.68 -5.85 7.29
N VAL A 201 25.47 -5.17 6.16
CA VAL A 201 24.40 -5.53 5.22
C VAL A 201 24.54 -6.96 4.72
N GLU A 202 25.76 -7.39 4.36
CA GLU A 202 26.01 -8.77 3.93
C GLU A 202 25.72 -9.77 5.05
N ASP A 203 26.10 -9.46 6.29
CA ASP A 203 25.82 -10.30 7.45
C ASP A 203 24.32 -10.39 7.73
N HIS A 204 23.58 -9.27 7.67
CA HIS A 204 22.14 -9.26 7.86
C HIS A 204 21.39 -9.98 6.74
N ALA A 205 21.81 -9.81 5.48
CA ALA A 205 21.22 -10.54 4.36
C ALA A 205 21.44 -12.06 4.48
N ARG A 206 22.65 -12.47 4.89
CA ARG A 206 22.96 -13.88 5.19
C ARG A 206 22.10 -14.41 6.34
N LEU A 207 21.97 -13.65 7.42
CA LEU A 207 21.17 -14.03 8.57
C LEU A 207 19.69 -14.14 8.22
N PHE A 208 19.15 -13.20 7.46
CA PHE A 208 17.76 -13.24 6.99
C PHE A 208 17.46 -14.52 6.21
N VAL A 209 18.32 -14.88 5.25
CA VAL A 209 18.14 -16.11 4.46
C VAL A 209 18.29 -17.35 5.34
N ALA A 210 19.29 -17.40 6.23
CA ALA A 210 19.50 -18.51 7.14
C ALA A 210 18.30 -18.73 8.08
N ASN A 211 17.67 -17.66 8.55
CA ASN A 211 16.45 -17.76 9.35
C ASN A 211 15.28 -18.36 8.53
N ARG A 212 15.16 -18.00 7.24
CA ARG A 212 14.14 -18.63 6.34
C ARG A 212 14.46 -20.09 6.09
N GLU A 213 15.72 -20.46 5.89
CA GLU A 213 16.15 -21.87 5.76
C GLU A 213 15.81 -22.67 7.02
N ALA A 214 16.06 -22.11 8.20
CA ALA A 214 15.71 -22.75 9.46
C ALA A 214 14.19 -22.91 9.61
N THR A 215 13.41 -21.88 9.27
CA THR A 215 11.94 -21.92 9.29
C THR A 215 11.42 -23.03 8.36
N VAL A 216 11.86 -23.03 7.10
CA VAL A 216 11.46 -24.05 6.12
C VAL A 216 11.82 -25.45 6.62
N SER A 217 13.07 -25.65 7.07
CA SER A 217 13.53 -26.95 7.54
C SER A 217 12.74 -27.49 8.75
N SER A 218 12.30 -26.60 9.64
CA SER A 218 11.49 -26.97 10.81
C SER A 218 10.04 -27.32 10.45
N LEU A 219 9.50 -26.74 9.37
CA LEU A 219 8.13 -26.95 8.94
C LEU A 219 7.95 -28.13 8.01
N LEU A 220 8.93 -28.42 7.15
CA LEU A 220 8.85 -29.48 6.13
C LEU A 220 8.35 -30.84 6.65
N PRO A 221 8.73 -31.32 7.84
CA PRO A 221 8.22 -32.61 8.37
C PRO A 221 6.68 -32.61 8.57
N ASN A 222 6.07 -31.44 8.70
CA ASN A 222 4.63 -31.27 8.97
C ASN A 222 3.85 -30.79 7.75
N MET A 223 4.46 -30.75 6.58
CA MET A 223 3.84 -30.27 5.33
C MET A 223 3.30 -31.38 4.43
N ASP A 224 3.28 -32.63 4.90
CA ASP A 224 2.80 -33.81 4.15
C ASP A 224 3.43 -33.94 2.75
N GLY A 225 4.71 -33.59 2.62
CA GLY A 225 5.44 -33.58 1.35
C GLY A 225 5.23 -32.35 0.47
N ASN A 226 4.46 -31.38 0.92
CA ASN A 226 4.23 -30.13 0.20
C ASN A 226 5.33 -29.10 0.45
N LYS A 227 5.37 -28.07 -0.39
CA LYS A 227 6.28 -26.93 -0.25
C LYS A 227 5.82 -26.00 0.86
N VAL A 228 6.78 -25.37 1.54
CA VAL A 228 6.56 -24.24 2.45
C VAL A 228 6.64 -22.96 1.65
N SER A 229 5.65 -22.07 1.78
CA SER A 229 5.70 -20.70 1.25
C SER A 229 5.79 -19.71 2.41
N ILE A 230 6.67 -18.72 2.31
CA ILE A 230 6.83 -17.65 3.29
C ILE A 230 6.60 -16.32 2.60
N LEU A 231 5.61 -15.56 3.05
CA LEU A 231 5.29 -14.22 2.53
C LEU A 231 5.94 -13.14 3.40
N CYS A 232 6.83 -12.35 2.79
CA CYS A 232 7.59 -11.27 3.44
C CYS A 232 7.26 -9.92 2.79
N PRO A 233 6.13 -9.29 3.09
CA PRO A 233 5.75 -8.01 2.50
C PRO A 233 6.36 -6.84 3.27
N TYR A 234 6.81 -5.84 2.53
CA TYR A 234 7.40 -4.61 3.06
C TYR A 234 6.98 -3.40 2.26
N ASP A 235 6.85 -2.25 2.92
CA ASP A 235 6.70 -0.98 2.24
C ASP A 235 8.01 -0.57 1.55
N ALA A 236 7.89 -0.08 0.32
CA ALA A 236 9.05 0.19 -0.52
C ALA A 236 9.90 1.34 0.02
N GLU A 237 9.31 2.35 0.66
CA GLU A 237 10.03 3.50 1.21
C GLU A 237 10.97 3.12 2.36
N LEU A 238 10.75 1.99 3.02
CA LEU A 238 11.68 1.47 4.01
C LEU A 238 13.08 1.34 3.41
N PHE A 239 13.18 0.86 2.17
CA PHE A 239 14.43 0.57 1.48
C PHE A 239 14.94 1.78 0.71
N GLY A 240 15.87 2.53 1.31
CA GLY A 240 16.51 3.69 0.73
C GLY A 240 16.03 5.03 1.29
N HIS A 241 14.80 5.12 1.79
CA HIS A 241 14.31 6.31 2.47
C HIS A 241 14.58 6.21 3.99
N TRP A 242 13.91 5.29 4.70
CA TRP A 242 14.10 5.09 6.13
C TRP A 242 15.40 4.33 6.45
N TRP A 243 15.70 3.31 5.71
CA TRP A 243 16.90 2.51 5.81
C TRP A 243 17.76 2.71 4.56
N PHE A 244 18.76 3.56 4.68
CA PHE A 244 19.62 3.96 3.54
C PHE A 244 20.28 2.77 2.84
N GLU A 245 20.70 1.79 3.60
CA GLU A 245 21.35 0.58 3.09
C GLU A 245 20.36 -0.47 2.60
N GLY A 246 19.07 -0.24 2.77
CA GLY A 246 18.00 -1.18 2.41
C GLY A 246 18.04 -1.71 0.97
N PRO A 247 18.28 -0.91 -0.08
CA PRO A 247 18.41 -1.43 -1.44
C PRO A 247 19.54 -2.45 -1.60
N LEU A 248 20.67 -2.20 -0.94
CA LEU A 248 21.78 -3.14 -0.95
C LEU A 248 21.46 -4.43 -0.17
N PHE A 249 20.71 -4.31 0.94
CA PHE A 249 20.23 -5.49 1.66
C PHE A 249 19.37 -6.38 0.77
N ILE A 250 18.44 -5.80 0.00
CA ILE A 250 17.62 -6.56 -0.95
C ILE A 250 18.51 -7.28 -1.98
N GLU A 251 19.47 -6.57 -2.58
CA GLU A 251 20.41 -7.17 -3.52
C GLU A 251 21.14 -8.37 -2.91
N LYS A 252 21.75 -8.19 -1.74
CA LYS A 252 22.51 -9.24 -1.06
C LYS A 252 21.63 -10.40 -0.58
N MET A 253 20.40 -10.12 -0.17
CA MET A 253 19.41 -11.14 0.17
C MET A 253 19.08 -12.04 -1.03
N PHE A 254 18.83 -11.44 -2.21
CA PHE A 254 18.59 -12.21 -3.45
C PHE A 254 19.81 -13.04 -3.86
N GLU A 255 21.03 -12.46 -3.79
CA GLU A 255 22.27 -13.19 -4.07
C GLU A 255 22.43 -14.43 -3.13
N ARG A 256 22.12 -14.27 -1.85
CA ARG A 256 22.19 -15.36 -0.87
C ARG A 256 21.11 -16.40 -1.10
N ALA A 257 19.88 -16.00 -1.33
CA ALA A 257 18.79 -16.92 -1.65
C ALA A 257 19.07 -17.73 -2.93
N ALA A 258 19.64 -17.10 -3.97
CA ALA A 258 20.02 -17.80 -5.20
C ALA A 258 21.12 -18.88 -4.99
N SER A 259 21.86 -18.79 -3.89
CA SER A 259 22.88 -19.77 -3.51
C SER A 259 22.38 -20.83 -2.52
N SER A 260 21.14 -20.71 -2.05
CA SER A 260 20.54 -21.65 -1.10
C SER A 260 20.09 -22.93 -1.78
N SER A 261 20.23 -24.04 -1.09
CA SER A 261 19.64 -25.32 -1.48
C SER A 261 18.31 -25.62 -0.78
N VAL A 262 17.87 -24.74 0.12
CA VAL A 262 16.68 -24.92 0.96
C VAL A 262 15.55 -23.97 0.57
N VAL A 263 15.88 -22.73 0.26
CA VAL A 263 14.90 -21.69 -0.11
C VAL A 263 15.17 -21.16 -1.52
N GLU A 264 14.10 -20.81 -2.20
CA GLU A 264 14.12 -20.12 -3.49
C GLU A 264 13.21 -18.89 -3.44
N MET A 265 13.57 -17.85 -4.19
CA MET A 265 12.70 -16.70 -4.36
C MET A 265 11.66 -17.02 -5.44
N ALA A 266 10.39 -16.92 -5.08
CA ALA A 266 9.28 -17.25 -5.97
C ALA A 266 8.27 -16.12 -6.01
N SER A 267 7.54 -16.00 -7.12
CA SER A 267 6.35 -15.16 -7.16
C SER A 267 5.19 -15.84 -6.46
N PHE A 268 4.24 -15.04 -5.97
CA PHE A 268 3.03 -15.62 -5.38
C PHE A 268 2.23 -16.45 -6.39
N GLU A 269 2.28 -16.11 -7.67
CA GLU A 269 1.62 -16.89 -8.73
C GLU A 269 2.20 -18.30 -8.87
N GLU A 270 3.48 -18.48 -8.62
CA GLU A 270 4.10 -19.82 -8.59
C GLU A 270 3.64 -20.62 -7.38
N SER A 271 3.58 -20.00 -6.21
CA SER A 271 3.05 -20.65 -5.00
C SER A 271 1.60 -21.08 -5.10
N MET A 272 0.77 -20.34 -5.86
CA MET A 272 -0.65 -20.67 -6.07
C MET A 272 -0.86 -21.87 -6.99
N ARG A 273 0.10 -22.26 -7.83
CA ARG A 273 -0.08 -23.38 -8.78
C ARG A 273 -0.22 -24.72 -8.09
N GLU A 274 0.51 -24.88 -6.98
CA GLU A 274 0.54 -26.10 -6.17
C GLU A 274 0.43 -25.74 -4.69
N PRO A 275 -0.75 -25.22 -4.25
CA PRO A 275 -0.93 -24.88 -2.84
C PRO A 275 -0.97 -26.15 -2.01
N ALA A 276 -0.32 -26.15 -0.85
CA ALA A 276 -0.34 -27.27 0.07
C ALA A 276 -1.76 -27.49 0.66
N ASP A 277 -2.51 -26.42 0.84
CA ASP A 277 -3.89 -26.46 1.30
C ASP A 277 -4.85 -26.21 0.12
N THR A 278 -5.71 -27.17 -0.17
CA THR A 278 -6.69 -27.12 -1.27
C THR A 278 -8.11 -26.83 -0.81
N ASP A 279 -8.33 -26.79 0.50
CA ASP A 279 -9.63 -26.49 1.09
C ASP A 279 -9.99 -25.02 0.91
N VAL A 280 -11.29 -24.73 1.07
CA VAL A 280 -11.80 -23.36 1.02
C VAL A 280 -11.90 -22.82 2.45
N HIS A 281 -11.29 -21.65 2.65
CA HIS A 281 -11.22 -20.96 3.91
C HIS A 281 -11.85 -19.57 3.80
N ASN A 282 -12.65 -19.17 4.77
CA ASN A 282 -13.20 -17.82 4.84
C ASN A 282 -12.34 -16.98 5.80
N PRO A 283 -11.45 -16.10 5.29
CA PRO A 283 -10.64 -15.23 6.13
C PRO A 283 -11.53 -14.30 6.98
N ILE A 284 -11.00 -13.88 8.12
CA ILE A 284 -11.74 -12.98 9.01
C ILE A 284 -11.31 -11.52 8.79
N PHE A 285 -12.10 -10.61 9.36
CA PHE A 285 -11.73 -9.20 9.46
C PHE A 285 -10.32 -9.04 10.07
N SER A 286 -9.47 -8.27 9.40
CA SER A 286 -8.08 -8.04 9.82
C SER A 286 -7.49 -6.79 9.20
N SER A 287 -6.44 -6.27 9.82
CA SER A 287 -5.54 -5.26 9.28
C SER A 287 -4.13 -5.44 9.85
N TRP A 288 -3.12 -4.80 9.26
CA TRP A 288 -1.77 -4.94 9.78
C TRP A 288 -1.36 -3.87 10.80
N GLY A 289 -2.11 -2.82 11.01
CA GLY A 289 -1.81 -1.78 11.99
C GLY A 289 -1.92 -2.22 13.45
N GLU A 290 -1.83 -1.25 14.35
CA GLU A 290 -1.99 -1.45 15.80
C GLU A 290 -3.29 -2.23 16.10
N GLY A 291 -3.21 -3.18 17.04
CA GLY A 291 -4.32 -4.03 17.43
C GLY A 291 -4.73 -5.09 16.41
N GLY A 292 -4.49 -4.88 15.12
CA GLY A 292 -4.77 -5.84 14.05
C GLY A 292 -6.20 -5.86 13.52
N PHE A 293 -7.07 -5.01 14.05
CA PHE A 293 -8.50 -4.96 13.71
C PHE A 293 -8.99 -3.56 13.32
N GLY A 294 -8.11 -2.78 12.68
CA GLY A 294 -8.46 -1.50 12.10
C GLY A 294 -8.45 -0.31 13.05
N GLU A 295 -7.91 -0.47 14.25
CA GLU A 295 -7.91 0.55 15.31
C GLU A 295 -7.33 1.89 14.85
N VAL A 296 -6.30 1.86 14.01
CA VAL A 296 -5.67 3.08 13.46
C VAL A 296 -6.65 3.90 12.61
N TRP A 297 -7.54 3.24 11.90
CA TRP A 297 -8.44 3.87 10.91
C TRP A 297 -9.89 3.99 11.39
N MET A 298 -10.28 3.25 12.42
CA MET A 298 -11.64 3.21 12.95
C MET A 298 -11.66 3.42 14.47
N ASN A 299 -11.31 4.63 14.89
CA ASN A 299 -11.30 5.05 16.30
C ASN A 299 -11.97 6.43 16.47
N ASP A 300 -12.11 6.87 17.71
CA ASP A 300 -12.81 8.12 18.05
C ASP A 300 -12.15 9.38 17.46
N GLU A 301 -10.81 9.38 17.30
CA GLU A 301 -10.07 10.53 16.79
C GLU A 301 -10.35 10.81 15.31
N VAL A 302 -10.65 9.77 14.55
CA VAL A 302 -10.90 9.80 13.10
C VAL A 302 -12.38 9.60 12.75
N ALA A 303 -13.25 9.30 13.73
CA ALA A 303 -14.65 8.98 13.51
C ALA A 303 -15.43 10.09 12.78
N PHE A 304 -15.01 11.36 12.91
CA PHE A 304 -15.66 12.51 12.27
C PHE A 304 -15.68 12.41 10.74
N GLN A 305 -14.75 11.68 10.12
CA GLN A 305 -14.69 11.54 8.66
C GLN A 305 -15.86 10.72 8.08
N TYR A 306 -16.42 9.76 8.82
CA TYR A 306 -17.46 8.89 8.30
C TYR A 306 -18.79 9.60 8.04
N PRO A 307 -19.34 10.43 8.95
CA PRO A 307 -20.51 11.26 8.64
C PRO A 307 -20.30 12.18 7.43
N MET A 308 -19.08 12.74 7.26
CA MET A 308 -18.72 13.55 6.09
C MET A 308 -18.78 12.71 4.81
N PHE A 309 -18.17 11.53 4.80
CA PHE A 309 -18.21 10.60 3.68
C PHE A 309 -19.65 10.27 3.27
N PHE A 310 -20.49 9.83 4.21
CA PHE A 310 -21.88 9.48 3.90
C PHE A 310 -22.70 10.67 3.39
N ARG A 311 -22.40 11.88 3.87
CA ARG A 311 -23.03 13.10 3.35
C ARG A 311 -22.59 13.39 1.93
N MET A 312 -21.32 13.24 1.61
CA MET A 312 -20.82 13.36 0.22
C MET A 312 -21.52 12.35 -0.69
N ARG A 313 -21.63 11.10 -0.27
CA ARG A 313 -22.35 10.05 -1.02
C ARG A 313 -23.79 10.42 -1.29
N LYS A 314 -24.52 10.88 -0.27
CA LYS A 314 -25.91 11.31 -0.40
C LYS A 314 -26.08 12.46 -1.41
N MET A 315 -25.19 13.44 -1.41
CA MET A 315 -25.21 14.52 -2.39
C MET A 315 -24.97 14.00 -3.83
N MET A 316 -24.05 13.06 -4.00
CA MET A 316 -23.80 12.44 -5.31
C MET A 316 -25.00 11.65 -5.81
N ASP A 317 -25.67 10.89 -4.93
CA ASP A 317 -26.82 10.08 -5.30
C ASP A 317 -28.06 10.95 -5.63
N ASP A 318 -28.27 12.03 -4.90
CA ASP A 318 -29.28 13.04 -5.28
C ASP A 318 -29.02 13.61 -6.67
N LEU A 319 -27.77 13.99 -6.95
CA LEU A 319 -27.39 14.55 -8.24
C LEU A 319 -27.57 13.53 -9.38
N LYS A 320 -27.19 12.25 -9.17
CA LYS A 320 -27.46 11.17 -10.14
C LYS A 320 -28.96 11.00 -10.40
N SER A 321 -29.79 11.02 -9.36
CA SER A 321 -31.25 10.93 -9.48
C SER A 321 -31.83 12.09 -10.30
N ARG A 322 -31.35 13.31 -10.10
CA ARG A 322 -31.77 14.49 -10.87
C ARG A 322 -31.41 14.36 -12.35
N ILE A 323 -30.18 13.91 -12.66
CA ILE A 323 -29.75 13.65 -14.05
C ILE A 323 -30.65 12.64 -14.72
N SER A 324 -30.94 11.51 -14.05
CA SER A 324 -31.80 10.44 -14.60
C SER A 324 -33.23 10.93 -14.88
N LYS A 325 -33.81 11.74 -13.99
CA LYS A 325 -35.14 12.34 -14.17
C LYS A 325 -35.20 13.30 -15.37
N VAL A 326 -34.12 14.07 -15.58
CA VAL A 326 -34.02 14.99 -16.74
C VAL A 326 -33.84 14.21 -18.05
N ALA A 327 -33.03 13.15 -18.04
CA ALA A 327 -32.85 12.30 -19.22
C ALA A 327 -34.10 11.52 -19.61
N GLY A 328 -34.86 10.98 -18.64
CA GLY A 328 -36.10 10.26 -18.88
C GLY A 328 -37.24 11.16 -19.45
N LYS A 329 -37.25 12.46 -19.10
CA LYS A 329 -38.20 13.42 -19.67
C LYS A 329 -37.81 13.91 -21.07
N ALA A 330 -36.57 13.73 -21.51
CA ALA A 330 -36.07 14.17 -22.81
C ALA A 330 -36.40 13.21 -23.97
N SER A 331 -36.82 11.98 -23.70
CA SER A 331 -37.23 11.04 -24.75
C SER A 331 -38.53 11.36 -25.46
N GLY A 332 -39.20 12.46 -25.09
CA GLY A 332 -40.50 12.87 -25.63
C GLY A 332 -40.58 14.29 -26.29
N SER A 333 -39.49 15.07 -26.41
CA SER A 333 -39.58 16.41 -26.95
C SER A 333 -38.28 16.88 -27.60
N ALA A 334 -38.38 17.35 -28.84
CA ALA A 334 -37.31 17.94 -29.62
C ALA A 334 -37.03 19.40 -29.16
N VAL A 335 -36.44 19.57 -27.98
CA VAL A 335 -35.91 20.86 -27.52
C VAL A 335 -34.42 20.75 -27.23
N GLY A 336 -33.65 21.17 -28.21
CA GLY A 336 -32.25 20.95 -28.49
C GLY A 336 -31.18 21.35 -27.48
N ASN A 337 -30.29 22.22 -27.86
CA ASN A 337 -28.89 22.40 -27.41
C ASN A 337 -28.66 22.83 -25.95
N THR A 338 -29.53 23.60 -25.31
CA THR A 338 -29.28 24.14 -23.96
C THR A 338 -29.46 23.10 -22.83
N ARG A 339 -30.41 22.15 -22.99
CA ARG A 339 -30.57 21.01 -22.02
C ARG A 339 -29.42 20.03 -22.09
N SER A 340 -28.87 19.79 -23.29
CA SER A 340 -27.68 18.98 -23.48
C SER A 340 -26.45 19.56 -22.76
N SER A 341 -26.26 20.87 -22.84
CA SER A 341 -25.17 21.62 -22.20
C SER A 341 -25.26 21.53 -20.66
N LYS A 342 -26.46 21.77 -20.08
CA LYS A 342 -26.66 21.70 -18.62
C LYS A 342 -26.43 20.27 -18.10
N ALA A 343 -26.94 19.24 -18.77
CA ALA A 343 -26.72 17.86 -18.41
C ALA A 343 -25.25 17.45 -18.47
N THR A 344 -24.51 17.95 -19.46
CA THR A 344 -23.06 17.72 -19.59
C THR A 344 -22.30 18.38 -18.45
N MET A 345 -22.65 19.61 -18.06
CA MET A 345 -22.03 20.30 -16.95
C MET A 345 -22.26 19.58 -15.62
N VAL A 346 -23.47 19.11 -15.35
CA VAL A 346 -23.79 18.37 -14.12
C VAL A 346 -23.05 17.05 -14.07
N LYS A 347 -22.86 16.35 -15.22
CA LYS A 347 -21.99 15.15 -15.28
C LYS A 347 -20.54 15.46 -14.94
N ARG A 348 -20.01 16.61 -15.36
CA ARG A 348 -18.65 17.05 -15.00
C ARG A 348 -18.54 17.33 -13.50
N PHE A 349 -19.53 17.97 -12.90
CA PHE A 349 -19.56 18.17 -11.44
C PHE A 349 -19.58 16.84 -10.71
N LEU A 350 -20.43 15.90 -11.13
CA LEU A 350 -20.49 14.58 -10.52
C LEU A 350 -19.15 13.81 -10.65
N ALA A 351 -18.47 13.94 -11.79
CA ALA A 351 -17.15 13.33 -11.98
C ALA A 351 -16.09 13.96 -11.05
N GLN A 352 -16.13 15.28 -10.84
CA GLN A 352 -15.23 15.94 -9.90
C GLN A 352 -15.57 15.58 -8.45
N MET A 353 -16.85 15.54 -8.08
CA MET A 353 -17.27 15.05 -6.75
C MET A 353 -16.78 13.63 -6.50
N ALA A 354 -16.80 12.76 -7.52
CA ALA A 354 -16.25 11.41 -7.40
C ALA A 354 -14.74 11.41 -7.16
N ARG A 355 -13.97 12.31 -7.79
CA ARG A 355 -12.53 12.48 -7.50
C ARG A 355 -12.29 12.92 -6.06
N GLU A 356 -13.03 13.93 -5.60
CA GLU A 356 -12.91 14.39 -4.22
C GLU A 356 -13.25 13.27 -3.22
N LEU A 357 -14.28 12.48 -3.50
CA LEU A 357 -14.69 11.36 -2.66
C LEU A 357 -13.59 10.29 -2.57
N VAL A 358 -13.00 9.88 -3.68
CA VAL A 358 -11.96 8.84 -3.65
C VAL A 358 -10.66 9.34 -2.99
N LEU A 359 -10.32 10.63 -3.15
CA LEU A 359 -9.18 11.25 -2.47
C LEU A 359 -9.42 11.39 -0.96
N PHE A 360 -10.66 11.68 -0.56
CA PHE A 360 -11.08 11.71 0.84
C PHE A 360 -10.89 10.37 1.56
N GLN A 361 -10.96 9.25 0.85
CA GLN A 361 -10.87 7.90 1.41
C GLN A 361 -9.44 7.41 1.68
N ALA A 362 -8.40 8.19 1.35
CA ALA A 362 -7.01 7.78 1.57
C ALA A 362 -6.74 7.45 3.05
N SER A 363 -6.24 6.24 3.32
CA SER A 363 -6.00 5.75 4.68
C SER A 363 -4.93 6.54 5.42
N ASP A 364 -3.96 7.10 4.69
CA ASP A 364 -2.89 7.95 5.24
C ASP A 364 -3.42 9.14 6.03
N LEU A 365 -4.56 9.70 5.64
CA LEU A 365 -5.15 10.85 6.34
C LEU A 365 -5.57 10.47 7.77
N ALA A 366 -6.23 9.31 7.92
CA ALA A 366 -6.58 8.77 9.22
C ALA A 366 -5.33 8.36 10.02
N PHE A 367 -4.37 7.70 9.36
CA PHE A 367 -3.10 7.31 9.96
C PHE A 367 -2.32 8.53 10.52
N MET A 368 -2.20 9.62 9.76
CA MET A 368 -1.53 10.84 10.20
C MET A 368 -2.23 11.49 11.42
N ILE A 369 -3.57 11.44 11.47
CA ILE A 369 -4.33 11.97 12.61
C ILE A 369 -4.08 11.11 13.84
N HIS A 370 -4.22 9.80 13.74
CA HIS A 370 -4.05 8.85 14.84
C HIS A 370 -2.63 8.93 15.44
N ASN A 371 -1.61 8.94 14.60
CA ASN A 371 -0.21 8.99 15.04
C ASN A 371 0.29 10.42 15.37
N ASN A 372 -0.56 11.42 15.20
CA ASN A 372 -0.21 12.84 15.37
C ASN A 372 1.07 13.26 14.60
N SER A 373 1.30 12.66 13.44
CA SER A 373 2.49 12.90 12.62
C SER A 373 2.34 14.11 11.69
N ALA A 374 1.12 14.41 11.25
CA ALA A 374 0.74 15.61 10.48
C ALA A 374 -0.79 15.82 10.57
N ALA A 375 -1.34 15.76 11.78
CA ALA A 375 -2.79 15.73 12.02
C ALA A 375 -3.52 16.94 11.45
N ASP A 376 -2.97 18.15 11.59
CA ASP A 376 -3.58 19.38 11.07
C ASP A 376 -3.64 19.40 9.54
N PHE A 377 -2.58 18.94 8.88
CA PHE A 377 -2.57 18.78 7.42
C PHE A 377 -3.63 17.78 6.96
N ALA A 378 -3.70 16.61 7.62
CA ALA A 378 -4.67 15.58 7.25
C ALA A 378 -6.12 16.06 7.46
N ARG A 379 -6.40 16.74 8.58
CA ARG A 379 -7.72 17.36 8.84
C ARG A 379 -8.06 18.43 7.80
N ALA A 380 -7.11 19.29 7.44
CA ALA A 380 -7.30 20.30 6.41
C ALA A 380 -7.60 19.66 5.04
N ARG A 381 -6.92 18.56 4.68
CA ARG A 381 -7.17 17.81 3.43
C ARG A 381 -8.57 17.19 3.42
N LEU A 382 -8.97 16.49 4.50
CA LEU A 382 -10.32 15.92 4.61
C LEU A 382 -11.40 17.01 4.49
N ASN A 383 -11.26 18.11 5.21
CA ASN A 383 -12.19 19.24 5.14
C ASN A 383 -12.24 19.83 3.72
N GLY A 384 -11.10 20.05 3.08
CA GLY A 384 -11.03 20.59 1.72
C GLY A 384 -11.76 19.71 0.70
N HIS A 385 -11.57 18.38 0.72
CA HIS A 385 -12.30 17.48 -0.15
C HIS A 385 -13.81 17.50 0.10
N TYR A 386 -14.21 17.54 1.37
CA TYR A 386 -15.63 17.64 1.75
C TYR A 386 -16.25 18.97 1.29
N GLU A 387 -15.59 20.10 1.52
CA GLU A 387 -16.05 21.43 1.12
C GLU A 387 -16.15 21.55 -0.41
N ASN A 388 -15.20 20.99 -1.15
CA ASN A 388 -15.24 20.93 -2.61
C ASN A 388 -16.48 20.18 -3.10
N VAL A 389 -16.84 19.04 -2.51
CA VAL A 389 -18.07 18.33 -2.85
C VAL A 389 -19.32 19.16 -2.53
N CYS A 390 -19.36 19.82 -1.38
CA CYS A 390 -20.46 20.70 -1.00
C CYS A 390 -20.64 21.86 -1.98
N ALA A 391 -19.53 22.50 -2.39
CA ALA A 391 -19.56 23.61 -3.37
C ALA A 391 -20.05 23.12 -4.75
N LEU A 392 -19.49 22.02 -5.25
CA LEU A 392 -19.89 21.44 -6.54
C LEU A 392 -21.37 21.01 -6.53
N TYR A 393 -21.86 20.44 -5.45
CA TYR A 393 -23.26 20.09 -5.30
C TYR A 393 -24.15 21.32 -5.35
N LYS A 394 -23.80 22.39 -4.61
CA LYS A 394 -24.54 23.64 -4.57
C LYS A 394 -24.66 24.29 -5.95
N GLU A 395 -23.58 24.27 -6.73
CA GLU A 395 -23.58 24.82 -8.11
C GLU A 395 -24.37 23.93 -9.10
N ALA A 396 -24.49 22.64 -8.81
CA ALA A 396 -25.16 21.68 -9.69
C ALA A 396 -26.67 21.61 -9.51
N VAL A 397 -27.20 22.02 -8.37
CA VAL A 397 -28.63 21.91 -7.98
C VAL A 397 -29.44 23.13 -8.38
#